data_1d0c5059cb00e993d52cfaa98f7ed130
#
_entry.id   1d0c5059cb00e993d52cfaa98f7ed130
#
_cell.length_a   1.000
_cell.length_b   1.000
_cell.length_c   1.000
_cell.angle_alpha   90.00
_cell.angle_beta   90.00
_cell.angle_gamma   90.00
#
_symmetry.space_group_name_H-M   'P 1'
#
loop_
_entity.id
_entity.type
_entity.pdbx_description
1 polymer ?
#
loop_
_entity_poly.entity_id
_entity_poly.type
_entity_poly.pdbx_seq_one_letter_code
_entity_poly.pdbx_strand_id
1 'polypeptide(L)'
;MKKRDLIQEAGANQEALHRLGREYMSQDRLLEALELMEAGQDREGLEELREKGLEEGDPFLFRQACRLLKLNPDPADWQTIGEKALAAGRYQPALTAFRFGSAEARIQEVENLIKEQHGHAKS
;
A
#
# COMPACT_ATOMS: atom_id res chain seq x y z
N MET A 1 21.16 -12.10 0.98
CA MET A 1 21.70 -10.75 0.73
C MET A 1 20.68 -9.71 1.15
N LYS A 2 21.13 -8.68 1.83
CA LYS A 2 20.24 -7.60 2.27
C LYS A 2 19.90 -6.68 1.10
N LYS A 3 18.69 -6.13 1.10
CA LYS A 3 18.23 -5.23 0.05
C LYS A 3 19.16 -4.03 -0.18
N ARG A 4 19.68 -3.46 0.92
CA ARG A 4 20.64 -2.35 0.83
C ARG A 4 21.89 -2.73 0.03
N ASP A 5 22.38 -3.96 0.23
CA ASP A 5 23.54 -4.45 -0.48
C ASP A 5 23.26 -4.62 -1.98
N LEU A 6 22.05 -5.08 -2.32
CA LEU A 6 21.63 -5.19 -3.72
C LEU A 6 21.62 -3.84 -4.42
N ILE A 7 21.14 -2.80 -3.74
CA ILE A 7 21.12 -1.44 -4.29
C ILE A 7 22.54 -0.93 -4.49
N GLN A 8 23.43 -1.18 -3.53
CA GLN A 8 24.83 -0.76 -3.63
C GLN A 8 25.58 -1.51 -4.74
N GLU A 9 25.36 -2.81 -4.86
CA GLU A 9 25.99 -3.63 -5.90
C GLU A 9 25.52 -3.23 -7.30
N ALA A 10 24.24 -2.93 -7.44
CA ALA A 10 23.69 -2.44 -8.70
C ALA A 10 24.26 -1.07 -9.05
N GLY A 11 24.76 -0.33 -8.05
CA GLY A 11 25.33 0.99 -8.23
C GLY A 11 24.32 1.96 -8.80
N ALA A 12 24.76 2.79 -9.76
CA ALA A 12 23.89 3.73 -10.44
C ALA A 12 23.19 3.12 -11.67
N ASN A 13 23.28 1.82 -11.88
CA ASN A 13 22.69 1.16 -13.05
C ASN A 13 21.17 1.04 -12.86
N GLN A 14 20.45 1.97 -13.46
CA GLN A 14 18.98 2.03 -13.33
C GLN A 14 18.31 0.79 -13.90
N GLU A 15 18.82 0.24 -15.01
CA GLU A 15 18.23 -0.97 -15.60
C GLU A 15 18.27 -2.15 -14.65
N ALA A 16 19.39 -2.34 -13.94
CA ALA A 16 19.51 -3.42 -12.97
C ALA A 16 18.52 -3.23 -11.83
N LEU A 17 18.37 -2.00 -11.34
CA LEU A 17 17.41 -1.68 -10.28
C LEU A 17 15.97 -1.87 -10.75
N HIS A 18 15.67 -1.52 -12.00
CA HIS A 18 14.35 -1.76 -12.58
C HIS A 18 14.03 -3.27 -12.61
N ARG A 19 15.00 -4.07 -13.08
CA ARG A 19 14.80 -5.53 -13.12
C ARG A 19 14.60 -6.13 -11.75
N LEU A 20 15.41 -5.71 -10.77
CA LEU A 20 15.28 -6.19 -9.39
C LEU A 20 13.93 -5.79 -8.80
N GLY A 21 13.51 -4.55 -9.01
CA GLY A 21 12.21 -4.08 -8.53
C GLY A 21 11.06 -4.91 -9.08
N ARG A 22 11.09 -5.20 -10.39
CA ARG A 22 10.07 -6.01 -11.05
C ARG A 22 10.08 -7.44 -10.54
N GLU A 23 11.26 -8.00 -10.30
CA GLU A 23 11.41 -9.34 -9.76
C GLU A 23 10.80 -9.41 -8.35
N TYR A 24 11.09 -8.44 -7.50
CA TYR A 24 10.52 -8.40 -6.15
C TYR A 24 9.00 -8.23 -6.19
N MET A 25 8.50 -7.40 -7.12
CA MET A 25 7.07 -7.24 -7.32
C MET A 25 6.41 -8.58 -7.71
N SER A 26 7.04 -9.34 -8.59
CA SER A 26 6.51 -10.63 -9.03
C SER A 26 6.48 -11.66 -7.91
N GLN A 27 7.31 -11.48 -6.88
CA GLN A 27 7.34 -12.31 -5.69
C GLN A 27 6.42 -11.79 -4.58
N ASP A 28 5.62 -10.79 -4.88
CA ASP A 28 4.71 -10.12 -3.94
C ASP A 28 5.44 -9.44 -2.76
N ARG A 29 6.70 -9.11 -2.96
CA ARG A 29 7.50 -8.37 -1.97
C ARG A 29 7.41 -6.88 -2.30
N LEU A 30 6.25 -6.31 -2.03
CA LEU A 30 5.86 -5.01 -2.59
C LEU A 30 6.56 -3.80 -1.98
N LEU A 31 6.77 -3.81 -0.65
CA LEU A 31 7.47 -2.69 0.00
C LEU A 31 8.93 -2.64 -0.41
N GLU A 32 9.56 -3.79 -0.57
CA GLU A 32 10.93 -3.88 -1.04
C GLU A 32 11.05 -3.48 -2.51
N ALA A 33 10.04 -3.87 -3.32
CA ALA A 33 9.96 -3.44 -4.71
C ALA A 33 9.89 -1.91 -4.82
N LEU A 34 9.11 -1.26 -3.95
CA LEU A 34 9.01 0.20 -3.92
C LEU A 34 10.38 0.85 -3.71
N GLU A 35 11.18 0.33 -2.78
CA GLU A 35 12.49 0.89 -2.49
C GLU A 35 13.44 0.76 -3.70
N LEU A 36 13.39 -0.38 -4.38
CA LEU A 36 14.22 -0.60 -5.57
C LEU A 36 13.77 0.29 -6.73
N MET A 37 12.46 0.46 -6.89
CA MET A 37 11.92 1.34 -7.93
C MET A 37 12.24 2.80 -7.67
N GLU A 38 12.22 3.23 -6.40
CA GLU A 38 12.65 4.58 -6.04
C GLU A 38 14.12 4.78 -6.37
N ALA A 39 14.98 3.85 -5.95
CA ALA A 39 16.42 3.93 -6.20
C ALA A 39 16.74 3.94 -7.70
N GLY A 40 15.99 3.19 -8.48
CA GLY A 40 16.15 3.10 -9.93
C GLY A 40 15.37 4.16 -10.71
N GLN A 41 14.67 5.04 -10.03
CA GLN A 41 13.85 6.09 -10.65
C GLN A 41 12.83 5.51 -11.64
N ASP A 42 12.24 4.37 -11.29
CA ASP A 42 11.25 3.66 -12.09
C ASP A 42 9.84 4.19 -11.78
N ARG A 43 9.51 5.32 -12.40
CA ARG A 43 8.20 5.94 -12.17
C ARG A 43 7.05 5.03 -12.59
N GLU A 44 7.20 4.35 -13.71
CA GLU A 44 6.17 3.43 -14.20
C GLU A 44 5.91 2.30 -13.20
N GLY A 45 6.98 1.73 -12.63
CA GLY A 45 6.85 0.71 -11.59
C GLY A 45 6.14 1.22 -10.36
N LEU A 46 6.48 2.43 -9.93
CA LEU A 46 5.81 3.05 -8.78
C LEU A 46 4.33 3.28 -9.06
N GLU A 47 3.97 3.67 -10.27
CA GLU A 47 2.57 3.84 -10.65
C GLU A 47 1.81 2.51 -10.64
N GLU A 48 2.46 1.43 -11.08
CA GLU A 48 1.86 0.09 -11.04
C GLU A 48 1.61 -0.35 -9.59
N LEU A 49 2.55 -0.08 -8.68
CA LEU A 49 2.37 -0.43 -7.28
C LEU A 49 1.30 0.43 -6.60
N ARG A 50 1.19 1.68 -7.01
CA ARG A 50 0.11 2.54 -6.54
C ARG A 50 -1.26 1.96 -6.94
N GLU A 51 -1.41 1.56 -8.21
CA GLU A 51 -2.63 0.93 -8.69
C GLU A 51 -2.93 -0.37 -7.96
N LYS A 52 -1.89 -1.16 -7.69
CA LYS A 52 -2.03 -2.41 -6.96
C LYS A 52 -2.55 -2.16 -5.54
N GLY A 53 -2.06 -1.13 -4.88
CA GLY A 53 -2.55 -0.74 -3.55
C GLY A 53 -4.03 -0.37 -3.58
N LEU A 54 -4.43 0.36 -4.62
CA LEU A 54 -5.82 0.74 -4.81
C LEU A 54 -6.71 -0.49 -5.05
N GLU A 55 -6.28 -1.37 -5.95
CA GLU A 55 -7.03 -2.58 -6.31
C GLU A 55 -7.17 -3.57 -5.16
N GLU A 56 -6.11 -3.74 -4.38
CA GLU A 56 -6.09 -4.70 -3.28
C GLU A 56 -6.63 -4.14 -1.97
N GLY A 57 -6.91 -2.85 -1.92
CA GLY A 57 -7.36 -2.21 -0.69
C GLY A 57 -6.26 -2.16 0.37
N ASP A 58 -5.04 -1.85 -0.04
CA ASP A 58 -3.88 -1.75 0.84
C ASP A 58 -3.50 -0.28 1.03
N PRO A 59 -3.91 0.34 2.15
CA PRO A 59 -3.65 1.77 2.37
C PRO A 59 -2.17 2.09 2.54
N PHE A 60 -1.39 1.16 3.06
CA PHE A 60 0.03 1.41 3.31
C PHE A 60 0.82 1.41 2.01
N LEU A 61 0.60 0.43 1.16
CA LEU A 61 1.22 0.37 -0.16
C LEU A 61 0.85 1.60 -0.99
N PHE A 62 -0.44 1.92 -1.03
CA PHE A 62 -0.94 3.06 -1.79
C PHE A 62 -0.31 4.37 -1.31
N ARG A 63 -0.27 4.58 0.01
CA ARG A 63 0.30 5.79 0.59
C ARG A 63 1.77 5.95 0.25
N GLN A 64 2.55 4.86 0.41
CA GLN A 64 3.98 4.90 0.12
C GLN A 64 4.25 5.18 -1.35
N ALA A 65 3.52 4.52 -2.25
CA ALA A 65 3.68 4.76 -3.69
C ALA A 65 3.35 6.21 -4.04
N CYS A 66 2.25 6.75 -3.51
CA CYS A 66 1.89 8.15 -3.73
C CYS A 66 2.97 9.10 -3.22
N ARG A 67 3.52 8.83 -2.04
CA ARG A 67 4.58 9.66 -1.47
C ARG A 67 5.80 9.68 -2.37
N LEU A 68 6.22 8.53 -2.85
CA LEU A 68 7.38 8.42 -3.74
C LEU A 68 7.14 9.07 -5.10
N LEU A 69 5.90 9.03 -5.56
CA LEU A 69 5.50 9.69 -6.82
C LEU A 69 5.23 11.18 -6.63
N LYS A 70 5.22 11.66 -5.38
CA LYS A 70 4.89 13.04 -5.03
C LYS A 70 3.48 13.43 -5.46
N LEU A 71 2.55 12.49 -5.29
CA LEU A 71 1.13 12.68 -5.59
C LEU A 71 0.34 12.79 -4.30
N ASN A 72 -0.67 13.67 -4.33
CA ASN A 72 -1.62 13.78 -3.22
C ASN A 72 -2.82 12.89 -3.52
N PRO A 73 -3.09 11.88 -2.66
CA PRO A 73 -4.26 11.03 -2.89
C PRO A 73 -5.57 11.81 -2.78
N ASP A 74 -6.54 11.45 -3.61
CA ASP A 74 -7.90 11.98 -3.54
C ASP A 74 -8.65 11.31 -2.38
N PRO A 75 -9.55 12.02 -1.69
CA PRO A 75 -10.43 11.37 -0.71
C PRO A 75 -11.19 10.18 -1.29
N ALA A 76 -11.55 10.24 -2.58
CA ALA A 76 -12.22 9.13 -3.27
C ALA A 76 -11.35 7.88 -3.33
N ASP A 77 -10.03 8.03 -3.47
CA ASP A 77 -9.09 6.90 -3.48
C ASP A 77 -9.07 6.20 -2.13
N TRP A 78 -9.03 6.97 -1.05
CA TRP A 78 -9.07 6.41 0.30
C TRP A 78 -10.38 5.68 0.58
N GLN A 79 -11.48 6.22 0.10
CA GLN A 79 -12.78 5.57 0.24
C GLN A 79 -12.80 4.24 -0.50
N THR A 80 -12.29 4.19 -1.73
CA THR A 80 -12.20 2.97 -2.52
C THR A 80 -11.38 1.90 -1.79
N ILE A 81 -10.21 2.28 -1.26
CA ILE A 81 -9.35 1.37 -0.51
C ILE A 81 -10.06 0.86 0.74
N GLY A 82 -10.70 1.77 1.48
CA GLY A 82 -11.43 1.40 2.68
C GLY A 82 -12.55 0.41 2.41
N GLU A 83 -13.33 0.62 1.36
CA GLU A 83 -14.42 -0.28 1.01
C GLU A 83 -13.92 -1.66 0.60
N LYS A 84 -12.83 -1.71 -0.16
CA LYS A 84 -12.24 -2.99 -0.56
C LYS A 84 -11.67 -3.77 0.63
N ALA A 85 -11.00 -3.08 1.53
CA ALA A 85 -10.48 -3.71 2.74
C ALA A 85 -11.63 -4.22 3.61
N LEU A 86 -12.68 -3.42 3.75
CA LEU A 86 -13.85 -3.79 4.54
C LEU A 86 -14.54 -5.03 3.95
N ALA A 87 -14.74 -5.06 2.64
CA ALA A 87 -15.34 -6.19 1.96
C ALA A 87 -14.54 -7.48 2.14
N ALA A 88 -13.22 -7.36 2.29
CA ALA A 88 -12.34 -8.50 2.53
C ALA A 88 -12.22 -8.86 4.02
N GLY A 89 -12.96 -8.19 4.90
CA GLY A 89 -12.92 -8.43 6.35
C GLY A 89 -11.67 -7.89 7.02
N ARG A 90 -10.91 -7.05 6.34
CA ARG A 90 -9.69 -6.45 6.90
C ARG A 90 -10.04 -5.11 7.52
N TYR A 91 -10.51 -5.15 8.77
CA TYR A 91 -11.07 -3.97 9.43
C TYR A 91 -10.04 -2.92 9.78
N GLN A 92 -8.84 -3.30 10.21
CA GLN A 92 -7.82 -2.31 10.57
C GLN A 92 -7.31 -1.54 9.34
N PRO A 93 -6.96 -2.17 8.22
CA PRO A 93 -6.66 -1.42 7.00
C PRO A 93 -7.81 -0.56 6.51
N ALA A 94 -9.05 -1.04 6.62
CA ALA A 94 -10.24 -0.25 6.25
C ALA A 94 -10.32 1.03 7.09
N LEU A 95 -10.14 0.88 8.41
CA LEU A 95 -10.18 2.00 9.33
C LEU A 95 -9.08 3.02 9.00
N THR A 96 -7.88 2.53 8.71
CA THR A 96 -6.75 3.38 8.33
C THR A 96 -7.08 4.21 7.08
N ALA A 97 -7.62 3.56 6.05
CA ALA A 97 -7.98 4.24 4.80
C ALA A 97 -9.07 5.29 5.02
N PHE A 98 -10.11 4.95 5.78
CA PHE A 98 -11.21 5.88 6.06
C PHE A 98 -10.73 7.08 6.89
N ARG A 99 -9.79 6.89 7.80
CA ARG A 99 -9.18 7.98 8.57
C ARG A 99 -8.39 8.92 7.66
N PHE A 100 -7.60 8.38 6.75
CA PHE A 100 -6.85 9.20 5.79
C PHE A 100 -7.79 10.01 4.90
N GLY A 101 -8.96 9.45 4.57
CA GLY A 101 -9.95 10.12 3.75
C GLY A 101 -10.96 10.96 4.54
N SER A 102 -10.82 11.02 5.87
CA SER A 102 -11.73 11.76 6.76
C SER A 102 -13.19 11.35 6.61
N ALA A 103 -13.44 10.05 6.41
CA ALA A 103 -14.78 9.51 6.22
C ALA A 103 -15.40 9.15 7.57
N GLU A 104 -15.85 10.14 8.32
CA GLU A 104 -16.32 9.99 9.71
C GLU A 104 -17.39 8.91 9.89
N ALA A 105 -18.40 8.88 9.02
CA ALA A 105 -19.48 7.89 9.14
C ALA A 105 -18.96 6.46 8.96
N ARG A 106 -18.06 6.26 8.00
CA ARG A 106 -17.49 4.93 7.76
C ARG A 106 -16.55 4.52 8.89
N ILE A 107 -15.80 5.46 9.45
CA ILE A 107 -14.94 5.21 10.60
C ILE A 107 -15.79 4.64 11.74
N GLN A 108 -16.91 5.30 12.04
CA GLN A 108 -17.80 4.88 13.11
C GLN A 108 -18.37 3.48 12.85
N GLU A 109 -18.78 3.19 11.62
CA GLU A 109 -19.30 1.88 11.26
C GLU A 109 -18.25 0.78 11.44
N VAL A 110 -17.02 1.02 11.01
CA VAL A 110 -15.94 0.02 11.15
C VAL A 110 -15.59 -0.19 12.62
N GLU A 111 -15.51 0.88 13.40
CA GLU A 111 -15.26 0.77 14.84
C GLU A 111 -16.33 -0.07 15.53
N ASN A 112 -17.59 0.10 15.14
CA ASN A 112 -18.70 -0.70 15.68
C ASN A 112 -18.56 -2.17 15.29
N LEU A 113 -18.16 -2.46 14.05
CA LEU A 113 -17.92 -3.83 13.60
C LEU A 113 -16.81 -4.51 14.40
N ILE A 114 -15.74 -3.77 14.69
CA ILE A 114 -14.64 -4.28 15.50
C ILE A 114 -15.14 -4.62 16.91
N LYS A 115 -15.95 -3.74 17.51
CA LYS A 115 -16.52 -3.96 18.84
C LYS A 115 -17.43 -5.18 18.87
N GLU A 116 -18.25 -5.37 17.84
CA GLU A 116 -19.12 -6.53 17.72
C GLU A 116 -18.32 -7.83 17.67
N GLN A 117 -17.23 -7.86 16.91
CA GLN A 117 -16.34 -9.03 16.85
C GLN A 117 -15.75 -9.35 18.21
N HIS A 118 -15.30 -8.35 18.95
CA HIS A 118 -14.75 -8.53 20.29
C HIS A 118 -15.82 -9.03 21.25
N GLY A 119 -17.05 -8.51 21.14
CA GLY A 119 -18.18 -8.97 21.95
C GLY A 119 -18.49 -10.43 21.70
N HIS A 120 -18.54 -10.87 20.46
CA HIS A 120 -18.78 -12.27 20.11
C HIS A 120 -17.65 -13.17 20.59
N ALA A 121 -16.41 -12.72 20.51
CA ALA A 121 -15.26 -13.50 20.96
C ALA A 121 -15.29 -13.76 22.47
N LYS A 122 -15.93 -12.89 23.23
CA LYS A 122 -16.05 -13.02 24.69
C LYS A 122 -17.22 -13.89 25.14
N SER A 123 -18.14 -14.12 24.27
CA SER A 123 -19.29 -14.97 24.58
C SER A 123 -19.06 -16.40 24.17
#